data_5d716e5759ab94a811cb50dd80f90c7c
#
_entry.id   5d716e5759ab94a811cb50dd80f90c7c
#
_cell.length_a   1.000
_cell.length_b   1.000
_cell.length_c   1.000
_cell.angle_alpha   90.00
_cell.angle_beta   90.00
_cell.angle_gamma   90.00
#
_symmetry.space_group_name_H-M   'P 1'
#
loop_
_entity.id
_entity.type
_entity.pdbx_description
1 polymer ?
#
loop_
_entity_poly.entity_id
_entity_poly.type
_entity_poly.pdbx_seq_one_letter_code
_entity_poly.pdbx_strand_id
1 'polypeptide(L)'
;MDTYKTIVAPCEGILTEKRSKFIAMAFPVTTLEEIKEHLAVCQKKYFDARHVCYAYMLGHERTNFRANDNGEPSGTAGRPILGAINSRELTDILVVVVRYFGGIKLGTGGLIVAYKAAAAEALDVAEVVEKTVDLTLDVYFEYPMMNEVMRIVKEEEPTVVEQDFQMDCRLRLSIRASRMPRLRERYEQLALETGRIRVGEE
;
A
#
# COMPACT_ATOMS: atom_id res chain seq x y z
N MET A 1 7.62 -2.35 11.65
CA MET A 1 7.46 -3.60 10.87
C MET A 1 8.27 -3.43 9.60
N ASP A 2 8.96 -4.47 9.17
CA ASP A 2 9.95 -4.40 8.08
C ASP A 2 9.41 -4.98 6.75
N THR A 3 8.23 -5.56 6.83
CA THR A 3 7.50 -6.14 5.70
C THR A 3 6.01 -5.82 5.77
N TYR A 4 5.36 -5.87 4.63
CA TYR A 4 3.91 -5.73 4.50
C TYR A 4 3.37 -6.67 3.42
N LYS A 5 2.07 -6.98 3.49
CA LYS A 5 1.40 -7.87 2.55
C LYS A 5 0.53 -7.07 1.58
N THR A 6 0.62 -7.41 0.30
CA THR A 6 -0.26 -6.87 -0.76
C THR A 6 -0.61 -7.96 -1.76
N ILE A 7 -1.42 -7.64 -2.76
CA ILE A 7 -1.75 -8.58 -3.85
C ILE A 7 -0.89 -8.30 -5.09
N VAL A 8 -0.60 -9.35 -5.87
CA VAL A 8 0.26 -9.26 -7.05
C VAL A 8 -0.50 -8.67 -8.25
N ALA A 9 -1.76 -9.07 -8.43
CA ALA A 9 -2.55 -8.73 -9.61
C ALA A 9 -4.02 -8.50 -9.22
N PRO A 10 -4.81 -7.83 -10.09
CA PRO A 10 -6.25 -7.70 -9.91
C PRO A 10 -6.93 -9.07 -9.85
N CYS A 11 -7.92 -9.19 -8.98
CA CYS A 11 -8.74 -10.39 -8.84
C CYS A 11 -10.22 -10.04 -8.65
N GLU A 12 -11.09 -10.99 -8.89
CA GLU A 12 -12.54 -10.81 -8.87
C GLU A 12 -13.22 -12.00 -8.17
N GLY A 13 -14.27 -11.71 -7.41
CA GLY A 13 -15.13 -12.71 -6.78
C GLY A 13 -16.60 -12.31 -6.92
N ILE A 14 -17.48 -13.28 -6.92
CA ILE A 14 -18.92 -13.06 -7.06
C ILE A 14 -19.66 -13.79 -5.95
N LEU A 15 -20.53 -13.06 -5.24
CA LEU A 15 -21.43 -13.60 -4.24
C LEU A 15 -22.88 -13.34 -4.67
N THR A 16 -23.75 -14.31 -4.49
CA THR A 16 -25.21 -14.14 -4.63
C THR A 16 -25.88 -14.39 -3.29
N GLU A 17 -26.61 -13.41 -2.78
CA GLU A 17 -27.34 -13.50 -1.52
C GLU A 17 -28.78 -12.98 -1.71
N LYS A 18 -29.78 -13.80 -1.45
CA LYS A 18 -31.21 -13.48 -1.63
C LYS A 18 -31.51 -12.82 -2.98
N ARG A 19 -31.01 -13.40 -4.07
CA ARG A 19 -31.09 -12.92 -5.45
C ARG A 19 -30.32 -11.62 -5.73
N SER A 20 -29.77 -10.94 -4.73
CA SER A 20 -28.84 -9.83 -4.96
C SER A 20 -27.48 -10.38 -5.41
N LYS A 21 -26.90 -9.77 -6.45
CA LYS A 21 -25.58 -10.14 -6.96
C LYS A 21 -24.56 -9.10 -6.49
N PHE A 22 -23.48 -9.56 -5.88
CA PHE A 22 -22.34 -8.76 -5.45
C PHE A 22 -21.12 -9.17 -6.28
N ILE A 23 -20.54 -8.22 -6.98
CA ILE A 23 -19.31 -8.42 -7.78
C ILE A 23 -18.21 -7.66 -7.07
N ALA A 24 -17.27 -8.38 -6.49
CA ALA A 24 -16.12 -7.82 -5.78
C ALA A 24 -14.88 -7.87 -6.68
N MET A 25 -14.14 -6.77 -6.74
CA MET A 25 -12.89 -6.64 -7.48
C MET A 25 -11.84 -6.06 -6.54
N ALA A 26 -10.68 -6.66 -6.50
CA ALA A 26 -9.53 -6.14 -5.76
C ALA A 26 -8.41 -5.76 -6.72
N PHE A 27 -7.77 -4.63 -6.46
CA PHE A 27 -6.70 -4.06 -7.28
C PHE A 27 -5.50 -3.73 -6.40
N PRO A 28 -4.27 -4.11 -6.80
CA PRO A 28 -3.07 -3.56 -6.20
C PRO A 28 -2.95 -2.09 -6.61
N VAL A 29 -2.79 -1.20 -5.63
CA VAL A 29 -2.69 0.26 -5.82
C VAL A 29 -1.72 0.83 -4.79
N THR A 30 -0.99 1.88 -5.15
CA THR A 30 -0.04 2.56 -4.27
C THR A 30 -0.36 4.04 -4.07
N THR A 31 -1.21 4.62 -4.93
CA THR A 31 -1.54 6.03 -4.93
C THR A 31 -3.06 6.28 -4.94
N LEU A 32 -3.47 7.48 -4.51
CA LEU A 32 -4.86 7.92 -4.59
C LEU A 32 -5.32 8.15 -6.05
N GLU A 33 -4.40 8.45 -6.93
CA GLU A 33 -4.64 8.63 -8.36
C GLU A 33 -5.05 7.30 -9.00
N GLU A 34 -4.30 6.22 -8.76
CA GLU A 34 -4.65 4.86 -9.23
C GLU A 34 -6.02 4.43 -8.71
N ILE A 35 -6.34 4.73 -7.44
CA ILE A 35 -7.65 4.45 -6.86
C ILE A 35 -8.76 5.16 -7.63
N LYS A 36 -8.60 6.45 -7.94
CA LYS A 36 -9.59 7.22 -8.72
C LYS A 36 -9.79 6.65 -10.11
N GLU A 37 -8.71 6.24 -10.78
CA GLU A 37 -8.75 5.63 -12.11
C GLU A 37 -9.53 4.32 -12.09
N HIS A 38 -9.22 3.40 -11.15
CA HIS A 38 -9.93 2.13 -11.01
C HIS A 38 -11.41 2.34 -10.68
N LEU A 39 -11.74 3.29 -9.77
CA LEU A 39 -13.13 3.62 -9.44
C LEU A 39 -13.88 4.16 -10.67
N ALA A 40 -13.27 5.03 -11.48
CA ALA A 40 -13.88 5.55 -12.70
C ALA A 40 -14.14 4.43 -13.73
N VAL A 41 -13.21 3.50 -13.90
CA VAL A 41 -13.38 2.32 -14.77
C VAL A 41 -14.52 1.44 -14.26
N CYS A 42 -14.57 1.15 -12.96
CA CYS A 42 -15.66 0.36 -12.36
C CYS A 42 -17.01 1.03 -12.52
N GLN A 43 -17.12 2.34 -12.27
CA GLN A 43 -18.36 3.10 -12.44
C GLN A 43 -18.84 3.11 -13.91
N LYS A 44 -17.92 3.22 -14.87
CA LYS A 44 -18.24 3.15 -16.29
C LYS A 44 -18.66 1.74 -16.71
N LYS A 45 -17.97 0.70 -16.23
CA LYS A 45 -18.28 -0.71 -16.54
C LYS A 45 -19.65 -1.12 -15.99
N TYR A 46 -19.98 -0.65 -14.78
CA TYR A 46 -21.21 -0.99 -14.05
C TYR A 46 -22.13 0.24 -13.89
N PHE A 47 -22.31 0.98 -14.97
CA PHE A 47 -23.07 2.25 -14.97
C PHE A 47 -24.54 2.08 -14.58
N ASP A 48 -25.09 0.89 -14.74
CA ASP A 48 -26.45 0.50 -14.38
C ASP A 48 -26.61 -0.02 -12.95
N ALA A 49 -25.48 -0.22 -12.24
CA ALA A 49 -25.51 -0.60 -10.83
C ALA A 49 -25.82 0.59 -9.93
N ARG A 50 -26.69 0.37 -8.94
CA ARG A 50 -27.10 1.42 -8.00
C ARG A 50 -26.00 1.72 -6.96
N HIS A 51 -25.18 0.73 -6.61
CA HIS A 51 -24.18 0.83 -5.54
C HIS A 51 -22.83 0.27 -6.03
N VAL A 52 -21.81 1.13 -5.98
CA VAL A 52 -20.41 0.80 -6.25
C VAL A 52 -19.62 1.18 -4.99
N CYS A 53 -19.69 0.32 -3.98
CA CYS A 53 -19.09 0.52 -2.68
C CYS A 53 -17.63 0.14 -2.71
N TYR A 54 -16.79 0.78 -1.89
CA TYR A 54 -15.36 0.46 -1.88
C TYR A 54 -14.70 0.72 -0.54
N ALA A 55 -13.54 0.12 -0.35
CA ALA A 55 -12.57 0.51 0.67
C ALA A 55 -11.16 0.34 0.11
N TYR A 56 -10.24 1.15 0.61
CA TYR A 56 -8.82 1.01 0.33
C TYR A 56 -7.97 1.14 1.59
N MET A 57 -6.76 0.60 1.52
CA MET A 57 -5.70 0.72 2.50
C MET A 57 -4.40 0.99 1.75
N LEU A 58 -3.65 2.04 2.12
CA LEU A 58 -2.39 2.43 1.51
C LEU A 58 -1.27 2.51 2.53
N GLY A 59 -0.06 2.20 2.08
CA GLY A 59 1.18 2.31 2.83
C GLY A 59 1.38 1.18 3.84
N HIS A 60 2.63 0.90 4.15
CA HIS A 60 3.01 -0.17 5.08
C HIS A 60 2.55 0.09 6.52
N GLU A 61 2.39 1.35 6.92
CA GLU A 61 1.87 1.73 8.24
C GLU A 61 0.35 1.59 8.36
N ARG A 62 -0.36 1.46 7.22
CA ARG A 62 -1.81 1.26 7.15
C ARG A 62 -2.62 2.39 7.83
N THR A 63 -2.10 3.60 7.80
CA THR A 63 -2.74 4.81 8.36
C THR A 63 -3.61 5.55 7.35
N ASN A 64 -3.36 5.35 6.04
CA ASN A 64 -4.12 5.96 4.97
C ASN A 64 -5.17 4.98 4.42
N PHE A 65 -6.41 5.11 4.87
CA PHE A 65 -7.51 4.25 4.45
C PHE A 65 -8.82 5.04 4.29
N ARG A 66 -9.74 4.48 3.53
CA ARG A 66 -11.09 5.00 3.38
C ARG A 66 -12.08 3.88 3.12
N ALA A 67 -13.31 4.06 3.59
CA ALA A 67 -14.46 3.22 3.31
C ALA A 67 -15.62 4.08 2.78
N ASN A 68 -16.35 3.58 1.78
CA ASN A 68 -17.46 4.31 1.14
C ASN A 68 -18.64 3.39 0.86
N ASP A 69 -19.81 3.77 1.32
CA ASP A 69 -21.06 3.00 1.20
C ASP A 69 -21.83 3.26 -0.10
N ASN A 70 -21.48 4.30 -0.86
CA ASN A 70 -22.08 4.67 -2.16
C ASN A 70 -23.61 4.48 -2.24
N GLY A 71 -24.33 5.13 -1.30
CA GLY A 71 -25.79 5.11 -1.25
C GLY A 71 -26.42 3.90 -0.52
N GLU A 72 -25.66 2.93 -0.05
CA GLU A 72 -26.13 1.96 0.94
C GLU A 72 -26.27 2.62 2.33
N PRO A 73 -27.02 2.06 3.25
CA PRO A 73 -27.09 2.57 4.61
C PRO A 73 -25.72 2.69 5.25
N SER A 74 -25.49 3.76 6.02
CA SER A 74 -24.19 4.07 6.61
C SER A 74 -23.56 2.90 7.36
N GLY A 75 -22.32 2.55 7.03
CA GLY A 75 -21.53 1.50 7.66
C GLY A 75 -21.90 0.07 7.25
N THR A 76 -22.79 -0.12 6.27
CA THR A 76 -23.23 -1.46 5.86
C THR A 76 -22.46 -2.07 4.70
N ALA A 77 -21.64 -1.28 3.99
CA ALA A 77 -20.87 -1.72 2.83
C ALA A 77 -19.36 -1.42 2.97
N GLY A 78 -18.98 -0.16 3.01
CA GLY A 78 -17.57 0.24 3.00
C GLY A 78 -16.79 -0.28 4.22
N ARG A 79 -17.34 -0.19 5.43
CA ARG A 79 -16.71 -0.72 6.65
C ARG A 79 -16.54 -2.24 6.62
N PRO A 80 -17.54 -3.05 6.24
CA PRO A 80 -17.38 -4.49 6.03
C PRO A 80 -16.29 -4.86 5.00
N ILE A 81 -16.19 -4.12 3.88
CA ILE A 81 -15.13 -4.30 2.89
C ILE A 81 -13.76 -4.01 3.52
N LEU A 82 -13.61 -2.89 4.23
CA LEU A 82 -12.39 -2.56 4.96
C LEU A 82 -12.04 -3.62 6.00
N GLY A 83 -13.03 -4.16 6.69
CA GLY A 83 -12.88 -5.27 7.64
C GLY A 83 -12.31 -6.54 6.98
N ALA A 84 -12.70 -6.84 5.74
CA ALA A 84 -12.15 -7.96 4.98
C ALA A 84 -10.68 -7.75 4.60
N ILE A 85 -10.29 -6.51 4.25
CA ILE A 85 -8.89 -6.12 4.01
C ILE A 85 -8.07 -6.27 5.29
N ASN A 86 -8.59 -5.73 6.41
CA ASN A 86 -7.91 -5.74 7.70
C ASN A 86 -7.69 -7.15 8.25
N SER A 87 -8.66 -8.04 8.11
CA SER A 87 -8.54 -9.42 8.59
C SER A 87 -7.44 -10.23 7.89
N ARG A 88 -6.97 -9.78 6.73
CA ARG A 88 -5.87 -10.39 5.96
C ARG A 88 -4.56 -9.59 6.07
N GLU A 89 -4.56 -8.50 6.85
CA GLU A 89 -3.40 -7.59 7.02
C GLU A 89 -2.86 -7.01 5.71
N LEU A 90 -3.74 -6.90 4.67
CA LEU A 90 -3.35 -6.38 3.36
C LEU A 90 -3.27 -4.85 3.38
N THR A 91 -2.33 -4.30 2.62
CA THR A 91 -2.21 -2.87 2.32
C THR A 91 -1.86 -2.68 0.84
N ASP A 92 -1.78 -1.44 0.39
CA ASP A 92 -1.62 -1.09 -1.03
C ASP A 92 -2.66 -1.80 -1.90
N ILE A 93 -3.91 -1.68 -1.48
CA ILE A 93 -5.05 -2.39 -2.07
C ILE A 93 -6.31 -1.53 -2.09
N LEU A 94 -7.05 -1.63 -3.19
CA LEU A 94 -8.42 -1.15 -3.35
C LEU A 94 -9.34 -2.36 -3.55
N VAL A 95 -10.44 -2.42 -2.81
CA VAL A 95 -11.51 -3.41 -3.02
C VAL A 95 -12.80 -2.66 -3.33
N VAL A 96 -13.39 -2.98 -4.48
CA VAL A 96 -14.66 -2.43 -4.98
C VAL A 96 -15.70 -3.54 -4.99
N VAL A 97 -16.89 -3.29 -4.45
CA VAL A 97 -18.00 -4.23 -4.50
C VAL A 97 -19.22 -3.55 -5.14
N VAL A 98 -19.61 -4.06 -6.29
CA VAL A 98 -20.79 -3.63 -7.04
C VAL A 98 -21.98 -4.50 -6.67
N ARG A 99 -23.12 -3.89 -6.35
CA ARG A 99 -24.34 -4.63 -6.02
C ARG A 99 -25.45 -4.38 -7.02
N TYR A 100 -26.05 -5.47 -7.47
CA TYR A 100 -27.33 -5.51 -8.17
C TYR A 100 -28.40 -6.07 -7.24
N PHE A 101 -29.47 -5.29 -7.01
CA PHE A 101 -30.56 -5.68 -6.13
C PHE A 101 -31.42 -6.79 -6.74
N GLY A 102 -31.67 -7.86 -5.99
CA GLY A 102 -32.42 -9.03 -6.44
C GLY A 102 -33.90 -9.04 -6.06
N GLY A 103 -34.48 -7.89 -5.67
CA GLY A 103 -35.89 -7.80 -5.29
C GLY A 103 -36.19 -8.12 -3.82
N ILE A 104 -35.28 -8.72 -3.08
CA ILE A 104 -35.45 -9.07 -1.66
C ILE A 104 -34.53 -8.20 -0.82
N LYS A 105 -35.08 -7.47 0.16
CA LYS A 105 -34.29 -6.65 1.09
C LYS A 105 -33.48 -7.53 2.03
N LEU A 106 -32.17 -7.27 2.16
CA LEU A 106 -31.31 -7.98 3.10
C LEU A 106 -31.40 -7.43 4.52
N GLY A 107 -31.78 -6.16 4.69
CA GLY A 107 -31.63 -5.41 5.94
C GLY A 107 -30.17 -5.02 6.21
N THR A 108 -29.94 -4.16 7.20
CA THR A 108 -28.60 -3.64 7.54
C THR A 108 -27.64 -4.77 7.94
N GLY A 109 -28.07 -5.69 8.78
CA GLY A 109 -27.27 -6.86 9.18
C GLY A 109 -26.93 -7.78 8.00
N GLY A 110 -27.88 -8.05 7.10
CA GLY A 110 -27.65 -8.86 5.91
C GLY A 110 -26.69 -8.18 4.92
N LEU A 111 -26.77 -6.86 4.77
CA LEU A 111 -25.84 -6.09 3.92
C LEU A 111 -24.40 -6.19 4.46
N ILE A 112 -24.19 -5.99 5.75
CA ILE A 112 -22.88 -6.11 6.40
C ILE A 112 -22.24 -7.47 6.11
N VAL A 113 -22.99 -8.54 6.30
CA VAL A 113 -22.52 -9.91 6.04
C VAL A 113 -22.21 -10.11 4.55
N ALA A 114 -23.11 -9.68 3.66
CA ALA A 114 -22.96 -9.87 2.22
C ALA A 114 -21.78 -9.09 1.65
N TYR A 115 -21.58 -7.82 2.02
CA TYR A 115 -20.44 -7.02 1.54
C TYR A 115 -19.11 -7.58 2.04
N LYS A 116 -19.05 -8.01 3.32
CA LYS A 116 -17.85 -8.66 3.87
C LYS A 116 -17.53 -9.97 3.15
N ALA A 117 -18.54 -10.81 2.94
CA ALA A 117 -18.38 -12.09 2.26
C ALA A 117 -17.99 -11.90 0.77
N ALA A 118 -18.62 -10.95 0.06
CA ALA A 118 -18.27 -10.65 -1.32
C ALA A 118 -16.81 -10.17 -1.45
N ALA A 119 -16.35 -9.27 -0.58
CA ALA A 119 -14.97 -8.85 -0.54
C ALA A 119 -14.03 -10.05 -0.25
N ALA A 120 -14.42 -10.94 0.66
CA ALA A 120 -13.66 -12.15 0.97
C ALA A 120 -13.51 -13.07 -0.27
N GLU A 121 -14.56 -13.28 -1.06
CA GLU A 121 -14.50 -14.08 -2.30
C GLU A 121 -13.42 -13.60 -3.26
N ALA A 122 -13.29 -12.28 -3.44
CA ALA A 122 -12.23 -11.73 -4.30
C ALA A 122 -10.85 -11.88 -3.65
N LEU A 123 -10.73 -11.66 -2.34
CA LEU A 123 -9.45 -11.71 -1.64
C LEU A 123 -8.94 -13.13 -1.42
N ASP A 124 -9.81 -14.14 -1.38
CA ASP A 124 -9.43 -15.55 -1.18
C ASP A 124 -8.79 -16.17 -2.44
N VAL A 125 -9.06 -15.59 -3.62
CA VAL A 125 -8.42 -16.00 -4.88
C VAL A 125 -7.21 -15.12 -5.23
N ALA A 126 -6.92 -14.10 -4.42
CA ALA A 126 -5.80 -13.21 -4.64
C ALA A 126 -4.45 -13.89 -4.34
N GLU A 127 -3.49 -13.70 -5.23
CA GLU A 127 -2.10 -14.04 -4.95
C GLU A 127 -1.49 -12.96 -4.05
N VAL A 128 -1.20 -13.32 -2.80
CA VAL A 128 -0.62 -12.42 -1.81
C VAL A 128 0.90 -12.52 -1.83
N VAL A 129 1.57 -11.38 -1.82
CA VAL A 129 3.02 -11.25 -1.74
C VAL A 129 3.40 -10.43 -0.51
N GLU A 130 4.48 -10.82 0.14
CA GLU A 130 5.12 -10.04 1.20
C GLU A 130 6.23 -9.19 0.58
N LYS A 131 6.17 -7.87 0.78
CA LYS A 131 7.17 -6.91 0.33
C LYS A 131 7.95 -6.35 1.52
N THR A 132 9.21 -5.99 1.29
CA THR A 132 10.04 -5.29 2.27
C THR A 132 9.73 -3.81 2.28
N VAL A 133 9.89 -3.20 3.45
CA VAL A 133 9.89 -1.74 3.59
C VAL A 133 11.32 -1.28 3.49
N ASP A 134 11.65 -0.57 2.40
CA ASP A 134 12.95 0.02 2.20
C ASP A 134 12.87 1.54 2.41
N LEU A 135 13.84 2.08 3.14
CA LEU A 135 14.00 3.51 3.38
C LEU A 135 15.21 4.04 2.62
N THR A 136 15.19 5.32 2.30
CA THR A 136 16.30 5.99 1.61
C THR A 136 17.07 6.89 2.56
N LEU A 137 18.38 7.03 2.32
CA LEU A 137 19.28 7.92 3.04
C LEU A 137 20.12 8.69 2.03
N ASP A 138 20.11 10.01 2.11
CA ASP A 138 21.01 10.87 1.35
C ASP A 138 22.27 11.16 2.17
N VAL A 139 23.44 10.89 1.59
CA VAL A 139 24.74 11.17 2.20
C VAL A 139 25.50 12.14 1.29
N TYR A 140 25.83 13.31 1.83
CA TYR A 140 26.61 14.35 1.16
C TYR A 140 28.02 14.38 1.75
N PHE A 141 29.03 14.46 0.90
CA PHE A 141 30.41 14.42 1.38
C PHE A 141 31.40 15.09 0.39
N GLU A 142 32.53 15.52 0.93
CA GLU A 142 33.63 16.01 0.09
C GLU A 142 34.38 14.82 -0.55
N TYR A 143 34.88 15.00 -1.78
CA TYR A 143 35.58 13.96 -2.55
C TYR A 143 36.68 13.20 -1.77
N PRO A 144 37.52 13.84 -0.90
CA PRO A 144 38.50 13.12 -0.10
C PRO A 144 37.92 12.05 0.84
N MET A 145 36.61 12.12 1.16
CA MET A 145 35.91 11.16 2.03
C MET A 145 35.38 9.94 1.27
N MET A 146 35.59 9.87 -0.03
CA MET A 146 35.07 8.81 -0.91
C MET A 146 35.38 7.39 -0.38
N ASN A 147 36.62 7.15 0.06
CA ASN A 147 37.04 5.81 0.49
C ASN A 147 36.31 5.37 1.78
N GLU A 148 36.17 6.27 2.74
CA GLU A 148 35.48 6.01 4.01
C GLU A 148 33.98 5.79 3.77
N VAL A 149 33.35 6.63 2.96
CA VAL A 149 31.94 6.52 2.58
C VAL A 149 31.67 5.20 1.85
N MET A 150 32.49 4.86 0.85
CA MET A 150 32.33 3.61 0.07
C MET A 150 32.67 2.36 0.89
N ARG A 151 33.51 2.48 1.93
CA ARG A 151 33.72 1.38 2.89
C ARG A 151 32.43 1.04 3.64
N ILE A 152 31.68 2.04 4.12
CA ILE A 152 30.39 1.82 4.78
C ILE A 152 29.40 1.18 3.79
N VAL A 153 29.34 1.66 2.54
CA VAL A 153 28.51 1.05 1.50
C VAL A 153 28.84 -0.43 1.32
N LYS A 154 30.12 -0.79 1.27
CA LYS A 154 30.56 -2.18 1.12
C LYS A 154 30.24 -3.07 2.33
N GLU A 155 30.30 -2.52 3.53
CA GLU A 155 30.09 -3.27 4.78
C GLU A 155 28.60 -3.43 5.11
N GLU A 156 27.78 -2.40 4.81
CA GLU A 156 26.33 -2.41 5.09
C GLU A 156 25.49 -2.84 3.88
N GLU A 157 26.08 -2.92 2.70
CA GLU A 157 25.46 -3.38 1.46
C GLU A 157 24.08 -2.74 1.16
N PRO A 158 23.90 -1.40 1.29
CA PRO A 158 22.72 -0.74 0.79
C PRO A 158 22.68 -0.76 -0.74
N THR A 159 21.50 -0.65 -1.32
CA THR A 159 21.34 -0.39 -2.74
C THR A 159 21.66 1.07 -3.04
N VAL A 160 22.61 1.35 -3.94
CA VAL A 160 22.88 2.71 -4.43
C VAL A 160 21.81 3.05 -5.46
N VAL A 161 20.91 3.98 -5.11
CA VAL A 161 19.79 4.42 -5.97
C VAL A 161 20.23 5.52 -6.92
N GLU A 162 21.05 6.45 -6.40
CA GLU A 162 21.55 7.60 -7.14
C GLU A 162 22.95 7.95 -6.64
N GLN A 163 23.80 8.37 -7.53
CA GLN A 163 25.15 8.86 -7.21
C GLN A 163 25.50 10.07 -8.06
N ASP A 164 26.06 11.09 -7.41
CA ASP A 164 26.62 12.27 -8.06
C ASP A 164 27.98 12.58 -7.42
N PHE A 165 29.06 12.54 -8.20
CA PHE A 165 30.44 12.71 -7.75
C PHE A 165 31.07 13.94 -8.41
N GLN A 166 30.46 15.10 -8.20
CA GLN A 166 31.02 16.40 -8.57
C GLN A 166 31.87 16.98 -7.43
N MET A 167 31.97 18.31 -7.34
CA MET A 167 32.72 18.95 -6.24
C MET A 167 32.13 18.63 -4.86
N ASP A 168 30.79 18.62 -4.77
CA ASP A 168 30.04 18.12 -3.62
C ASP A 168 29.40 16.77 -4.01
N CYS A 169 29.94 15.70 -3.45
CA CYS A 169 29.45 14.35 -3.74
C CYS A 169 28.14 14.05 -3.01
N ARG A 170 27.23 13.34 -3.67
CA ARG A 170 25.98 12.84 -3.10
C ARG A 170 25.78 11.37 -3.43
N LEU A 171 25.40 10.60 -2.42
CA LEU A 171 24.89 9.23 -2.57
C LEU A 171 23.49 9.16 -1.99
N ARG A 172 22.56 8.61 -2.78
CA ARG A 172 21.24 8.17 -2.29
C ARG A 172 21.27 6.66 -2.14
N LEU A 173 21.13 6.20 -0.92
CA LEU A 173 21.19 4.80 -0.52
C LEU A 173 19.81 4.31 -0.12
N SER A 174 19.43 3.11 -0.53
CA SER A 174 18.21 2.43 -0.10
C SER A 174 18.59 1.18 0.68
N ILE A 175 17.96 0.99 1.83
CA ILE A 175 18.18 -0.18 2.67
C ILE A 175 16.89 -0.52 3.42
N ARG A 176 16.75 -1.79 3.80
CA ARG A 176 15.64 -2.28 4.61
C ARG A 176 15.44 -1.45 5.87
N ALA A 177 14.18 -1.11 6.18
CA ALA A 177 13.83 -0.21 7.29
C ALA A 177 14.47 -0.63 8.63
N SER A 178 14.55 -1.93 8.93
CA SER A 178 15.20 -2.45 10.15
C SER A 178 16.71 -2.19 10.21
N ARG A 179 17.37 -2.01 9.07
CA ARG A 179 18.81 -1.77 8.97
C ARG A 179 19.16 -0.28 8.87
N MET A 180 18.19 0.58 8.56
CA MET A 180 18.39 2.02 8.39
C MET A 180 19.01 2.70 9.62
N PRO A 181 18.56 2.44 10.89
CA PRO A 181 19.15 3.10 12.04
C PRO A 181 20.66 2.86 12.14
N ARG A 182 21.13 1.63 11.89
CA ARG A 182 22.55 1.30 11.92
C ARG A 182 23.33 2.00 10.79
N LEU A 183 22.79 2.04 9.58
CA LEU A 183 23.42 2.73 8.46
C LEU A 183 23.56 4.23 8.75
N ARG A 184 22.50 4.86 9.25
CA ARG A 184 22.46 6.28 9.63
C ARG A 184 23.49 6.57 10.72
N GLU A 185 23.52 5.79 11.81
CA GLU A 185 24.45 5.95 12.92
C GLU A 185 25.92 5.93 12.45
N ARG A 186 26.27 5.04 11.54
CA ARG A 186 27.63 4.95 10.99
C ARG A 186 28.04 6.19 10.22
N TYR A 187 27.15 6.75 9.40
CA TYR A 187 27.46 8.01 8.68
C TYR A 187 27.43 9.23 9.59
N GLU A 188 26.55 9.27 10.58
CA GLU A 188 26.53 10.35 11.59
C GLU A 188 27.81 10.34 12.44
N GLN A 189 28.30 9.17 12.83
CA GLN A 189 29.58 9.06 13.54
C GLN A 189 30.73 9.56 12.67
N LEU A 190 30.80 9.15 11.40
CA LEU A 190 31.84 9.61 10.48
C LEU A 190 31.73 11.13 10.22
N ALA A 191 30.53 11.68 10.21
CA ALA A 191 30.28 13.13 10.12
C ALA A 191 30.83 13.89 11.32
N LEU A 192 30.60 13.37 12.54
CA LEU A 192 31.13 13.96 13.78
C LEU A 192 32.66 13.93 13.84
N GLU A 193 33.29 12.84 13.40
CA GLU A 193 34.73 12.67 13.40
C GLU A 193 35.47 13.57 12.42
N THR A 194 34.85 13.84 11.26
CA THR A 194 35.54 14.50 10.13
C THR A 194 35.03 15.91 9.84
N GLY A 195 33.79 16.23 10.18
CA GLY A 195 33.13 17.50 9.82
C GLY A 195 32.90 17.71 8.32
N ARG A 196 33.11 16.66 7.47
CA ARG A 196 33.08 16.73 5.99
C ARG A 196 31.98 15.88 5.37
N ILE A 197 31.08 15.37 6.19
CA ILE A 197 29.95 14.56 5.79
C ILE A 197 28.69 15.17 6.38
N ARG A 198 27.60 15.12 5.62
CA ARG A 198 26.28 15.49 6.08
C ARG A 198 25.28 14.41 5.67
N VAL A 199 24.52 13.94 6.65
CA VAL A 199 23.41 13.02 6.44
C VAL A 199 22.13 13.85 6.20
N GLY A 200 21.41 13.57 5.13
CA GLY A 200 20.14 14.23 4.84
C GLY A 200 19.06 13.84 5.83
N GLU A 201 18.17 14.78 6.15
CA GLU A 201 16.91 14.49 6.84
C GLU A 201 15.96 13.80 5.85
N GLU A 202 15.08 12.93 6.35
CA GLU A 202 14.03 12.25 5.57
C GLU A 202 13.01 13.23 5.00
#